data_79116df39ed2084cbca20671835ff3fc
#
_entry.id   79116df39ed2084cbca20671835ff3fc
#
_cell.length_a   1.000
_cell.length_b   1.000
_cell.length_c   1.000
_cell.angle_alpha   90.00
_cell.angle_beta   90.00
_cell.angle_gamma   90.00
#
_symmetry.space_group_name_H-M   'P 1'
#
loop_
_entity.id
_entity.type
_entity.pdbx_description
1 polymer ?
#
loop_
_entity_poly.entity_id
_entity_poly.type
_entity_poly.pdbx_seq_one_letter_code
_entity_poly.pdbx_strand_id
1 'polypeptide(L)'
;MGSANPIDASIMDRLGRKMEAKYMDWVDEGKILRAKYPGVAAADPSIFSDSSEKKLGQLGHATASLRKAIDNEDLYAEFTHRSLCAILDECEDVLHYSATTPDNLLKHGMRAWLEGLDSESRLTANRLIDPHLKGGALGDD
;
A
#
# COMPACT_ATOMS: atom_id res chain seq x y z
N MET A 1 -26.68 -24.76 -7.49
CA MET A 1 -26.40 -24.49 -7.62
C MET A 1 -26.18 -24.22 -8.31
N GLY A 2 -26.10 -24.15 -8.33
CA GLY A 2 -25.84 -24.02 -8.87
C GLY A 2 -25.15 -23.60 -8.88
N SER A 3 -25.63 -23.84 -8.60
CA SER A 3 -24.88 -23.46 -8.48
C SER A 3 -24.04 -22.98 -8.93
N ALA A 4 -23.87 -22.41 -8.41
CA ALA A 4 -22.80 -21.70 -8.98
C ALA A 4 -21.62 -22.58 -9.15
N ASN A 5 -21.21 -22.68 -10.32
CA ASN A 5 -19.97 -23.31 -10.67
C ASN A 5 -18.85 -22.46 -10.04
N PRO A 6 -17.96 -23.04 -9.21
CA PRO A 6 -16.87 -22.28 -8.60
C PRO A 6 -16.00 -21.52 -9.59
N ILE A 7 -15.81 -22.09 -10.79
CA ILE A 7 -15.03 -21.42 -11.84
C ILE A 7 -15.70 -20.16 -12.30
N ASP A 8 -17.02 -20.22 -12.49
CA ASP A 8 -17.78 -19.07 -12.93
C ASP A 8 -17.78 -17.97 -11.87
N ALA A 9 -17.92 -18.36 -10.61
CA ALA A 9 -17.89 -17.40 -9.51
C ALA A 9 -16.53 -16.70 -9.44
N SER A 10 -15.45 -17.43 -9.64
CA SER A 10 -14.12 -16.88 -9.65
C SER A 10 -13.90 -15.91 -10.81
N ILE A 11 -14.37 -16.27 -11.99
CA ILE A 11 -14.27 -15.42 -13.16
C ILE A 11 -15.08 -14.14 -12.99
N MET A 12 -16.29 -14.25 -12.47
CA MET A 12 -17.15 -13.11 -12.22
C MET A 12 -16.53 -12.16 -11.20
N ASP A 13 -15.92 -12.70 -10.16
CA ASP A 13 -15.24 -11.92 -9.15
C ASP A 13 -14.08 -11.14 -9.76
N ARG A 14 -13.29 -11.78 -10.61
CA ARG A 14 -12.16 -11.12 -11.28
C ARG A 14 -12.63 -10.05 -12.24
N LEU A 15 -13.67 -10.31 -13.02
CA LEU A 15 -14.23 -9.33 -13.94
C LEU A 15 -14.80 -8.14 -13.17
N GLY A 16 -15.52 -8.40 -12.10
CA GLY A 16 -16.03 -7.34 -11.26
C GLY A 16 -14.91 -6.48 -10.69
N ARG A 17 -13.85 -7.11 -10.27
CA ARG A 17 -12.69 -6.39 -9.72
C ARG A 17 -12.04 -5.50 -10.78
N LYS A 18 -11.88 -5.99 -12.00
CA LYS A 18 -11.27 -5.22 -13.09
C LYS A 18 -12.18 -4.11 -13.61
N MET A 19 -13.47 -4.38 -13.67
CA MET A 19 -14.43 -3.46 -14.26
C MET A 19 -14.98 -2.46 -13.25
N GLU A 20 -15.14 -2.88 -12.01
CA GLU A 20 -15.83 -2.11 -10.99
C GLU A 20 -14.92 -1.61 -9.87
N ALA A 21 -13.79 -2.27 -9.67
CA ALA A 21 -12.89 -1.89 -8.61
C ALA A 21 -12.12 -0.66 -9.01
N LYS A 22 -12.84 0.44 -9.05
CA LYS A 22 -12.19 1.72 -9.17
C LYS A 22 -11.79 2.09 -7.76
N TYR A 23 -10.50 2.06 -7.54
CA TYR A 23 -9.99 2.58 -6.30
C TYR A 23 -10.35 4.06 -6.21
N MET A 24 -10.59 4.51 -4.99
CA MET A 24 -10.76 5.92 -4.75
C MET A 24 -9.54 6.67 -5.30
N ASP A 25 -9.76 7.86 -5.86
CA ASP A 25 -8.64 8.68 -6.31
C ASP A 25 -7.72 8.95 -5.12
N TRP A 26 -6.41 8.87 -5.35
CA TRP A 26 -5.45 9.00 -4.26
C TRP A 26 -5.56 10.33 -3.51
N VAL A 27 -5.89 11.42 -4.22
CA VAL A 27 -6.04 12.71 -3.56
C VAL A 27 -7.08 12.60 -2.44
N ASP A 28 -8.21 11.93 -2.70
CA ASP A 28 -9.25 11.74 -1.73
C ASP A 28 -8.87 10.70 -0.67
N GLU A 29 -8.34 9.57 -1.12
CA GLU A 29 -7.91 8.51 -0.21
C GLU A 29 -6.83 8.99 0.74
N GLY A 30 -5.86 9.75 0.22
CA GLY A 30 -4.79 10.32 1.02
C GLY A 30 -5.30 11.29 2.07
N LYS A 31 -6.31 12.08 1.73
CA LYS A 31 -6.93 13.01 2.69
C LYS A 31 -7.59 12.25 3.83
N ILE A 32 -8.31 11.19 3.51
CA ILE A 32 -8.97 10.35 4.51
C ILE A 32 -7.94 9.72 5.43
N LEU A 33 -6.89 9.16 4.86
CA LEU A 33 -5.84 8.51 5.63
C LEU A 33 -5.07 9.50 6.50
N ARG A 34 -4.78 10.67 5.96
CA ARG A 34 -4.10 11.72 6.73
C ARG A 34 -4.93 12.13 7.94
N ALA A 35 -6.23 12.27 7.75
CA ALA A 35 -7.13 12.64 8.84
C ALA A 35 -7.24 11.53 9.88
N LYS A 36 -7.20 10.28 9.43
CA LYS A 36 -7.30 9.12 10.31
C LYS A 36 -6.00 8.86 11.07
N TYR A 37 -4.86 9.22 10.50
CA TYR A 37 -3.54 8.98 11.08
C TYR A 37 -2.76 10.30 11.23
N PRO A 38 -3.24 11.23 12.05
CA PRO A 38 -2.60 12.54 12.17
C PRO A 38 -1.19 12.49 12.75
N GLY A 39 -0.93 11.51 13.62
CA GLY A 39 0.41 11.33 14.18
C GLY A 39 1.44 10.94 13.13
N VAL A 40 1.06 10.05 12.22
CA VAL A 40 1.94 9.64 11.12
C VAL A 40 2.17 10.82 10.18
N ALA A 41 1.11 11.55 9.85
CA ALA A 41 1.21 12.71 8.98
C ALA A 41 2.12 13.80 9.57
N ALA A 42 2.04 14.01 10.87
CA ALA A 42 2.88 14.99 11.57
C ALA A 42 4.34 14.53 11.63
N ALA A 43 4.56 13.23 11.83
CA ALA A 43 5.90 12.66 11.93
C ALA A 43 6.65 12.67 10.60
N ASP A 44 5.94 12.35 9.51
CA ASP A 44 6.54 12.35 8.17
C ASP A 44 5.48 12.77 7.14
N PRO A 45 5.33 14.07 6.89
CA PRO A 45 4.36 14.54 5.91
C PRO A 45 4.60 14.03 4.50
N SER A 46 5.83 13.65 4.17
CA SER A 46 6.17 13.15 2.83
C SER A 46 5.50 11.81 2.50
N ILE A 47 4.96 11.11 3.49
CA ILE A 47 4.22 9.87 3.26
C ILE A 47 2.95 10.14 2.42
N PHE A 48 2.28 11.26 2.69
CA PHE A 48 0.99 11.58 2.07
C PHE A 48 1.07 12.60 0.94
N SER A 49 2.16 13.33 0.84
CA SER A 49 2.22 14.47 -0.07
C SER A 49 3.65 14.74 -0.48
N ASP A 50 3.84 15.07 -1.75
CA ASP A 50 5.13 15.46 -2.29
C ASP A 50 4.97 16.69 -3.18
N SER A 51 6.02 17.06 -3.90
CA SER A 51 6.02 18.23 -4.79
C SER A 51 5.44 17.93 -6.18
N SER A 52 5.04 16.68 -6.43
CA SER A 52 4.46 16.32 -7.72
C SER A 52 3.08 16.94 -7.89
N GLU A 53 2.63 17.06 -9.12
CA GLU A 53 1.30 17.60 -9.42
C GLU A 53 0.19 16.83 -8.71
N LYS A 54 0.37 15.52 -8.58
CA LYS A 54 -0.63 14.65 -7.96
C LYS A 54 -0.52 14.60 -6.44
N LYS A 55 0.56 15.15 -5.90
CA LYS A 55 0.83 15.16 -4.46
C LYS A 55 0.65 13.80 -3.82
N LEU A 56 1.25 12.80 -4.46
CA LEU A 56 1.05 11.42 -4.05
C LEU A 56 1.80 11.03 -2.77
N GLY A 57 2.97 11.59 -2.58
CA GLY A 57 3.84 11.19 -1.47
C GLY A 57 4.38 9.78 -1.64
N GLN A 58 5.15 9.33 -0.66
CA GLN A 58 5.72 7.99 -0.70
C GLN A 58 4.63 6.92 -0.82
N LEU A 59 3.63 7.02 0.02
CA LEU A 59 2.55 6.03 0.06
C LEU A 59 1.73 6.03 -1.22
N GLY A 60 1.45 7.22 -1.77
CA GLY A 60 0.69 7.33 -3.00
C GLY A 60 1.40 6.72 -4.20
N HIS A 61 2.69 6.99 -4.33
CA HIS A 61 3.48 6.41 -5.41
C HIS A 61 3.60 4.89 -5.29
N ALA A 62 3.85 4.40 -4.07
CA ALA A 62 3.92 2.97 -3.82
C ALA A 62 2.56 2.30 -4.12
N THR A 63 1.48 2.93 -3.67
CA THR A 63 0.13 2.42 -3.90
C THR A 63 -0.18 2.33 -5.38
N ALA A 64 0.14 3.38 -6.14
CA ALA A 64 -0.10 3.39 -7.58
C ALA A 64 0.66 2.26 -8.28
N SER A 65 1.92 2.06 -7.91
CA SER A 65 2.74 0.99 -8.49
C SER A 65 2.20 -0.40 -8.17
N LEU A 66 1.80 -0.62 -6.93
CA LEU A 66 1.26 -1.91 -6.51
C LEU A 66 -0.08 -2.22 -7.18
N ARG A 67 -0.99 -1.26 -7.19
CA ARG A 67 -2.31 -1.45 -7.79
C ARG A 67 -2.22 -1.68 -9.29
N LYS A 68 -1.32 -0.97 -9.96
CA LYS A 68 -1.09 -1.18 -11.38
C LYS A 68 -0.59 -2.60 -11.65
N ALA A 69 0.36 -3.08 -10.86
CA ALA A 69 0.89 -4.43 -11.02
C ALA A 69 -0.16 -5.49 -10.74
N ILE A 70 -1.02 -5.26 -9.74
CA ILE A 70 -2.12 -6.17 -9.43
C ILE A 70 -3.12 -6.20 -10.58
N ASP A 71 -3.48 -5.05 -11.13
CA ASP A 71 -4.43 -4.96 -12.23
C ASP A 71 -3.88 -5.62 -13.50
N ASN A 72 -2.57 -5.56 -13.71
CA ASN A 72 -1.90 -6.19 -14.85
C ASN A 72 -1.57 -7.66 -14.61
N GLU A 73 -1.94 -8.19 -13.45
CA GLU A 73 -1.66 -9.57 -13.06
C GLU A 73 -0.16 -9.88 -12.93
N ASP A 74 0.65 -8.84 -12.72
CA ASP A 74 2.08 -8.98 -12.46
C ASP A 74 2.37 -9.27 -10.98
N LEU A 75 1.40 -8.98 -10.12
CA LEU A 75 1.51 -9.20 -8.70
C LEU A 75 0.21 -9.81 -8.18
N TYR A 76 0.31 -10.93 -7.47
CA TYR A 76 -0.85 -11.59 -6.87
C TYR A 76 -0.92 -11.25 -5.39
N ALA A 77 -1.63 -10.17 -5.09
CA ALA A 77 -1.80 -9.68 -3.74
C ALA A 77 -3.01 -8.77 -3.70
N GLU A 78 -3.48 -8.46 -2.51
CA GLU A 78 -4.51 -7.46 -2.30
C GLU A 78 -3.86 -6.20 -1.73
N PHE A 79 -4.19 -5.07 -2.32
CA PHE A 79 -3.73 -3.79 -1.79
C PHE A 79 -4.88 -2.80 -1.79
N THR A 80 -5.73 -2.95 -0.79
CA THR A 80 -6.97 -2.21 -0.61
C THR A 80 -6.78 -1.09 0.39
N HIS A 81 -7.84 -0.34 0.64
CA HIS A 81 -7.85 0.66 1.70
C HIS A 81 -7.53 0.03 3.07
N ARG A 82 -8.03 -1.19 3.29
CA ARG A 82 -7.73 -1.94 4.52
C ARG A 82 -6.23 -2.22 4.66
N SER A 83 -5.58 -2.56 3.54
CA SER A 83 -4.11 -2.76 3.54
C SER A 83 -3.39 -1.50 3.93
N LEU A 84 -3.82 -0.36 3.39
CA LEU A 84 -3.25 0.94 3.72
C LEU A 84 -3.42 1.26 5.19
N CYS A 85 -4.59 0.99 5.74
CA CYS A 85 -4.84 1.21 7.17
C CYS A 85 -3.93 0.33 8.04
N ALA A 86 -3.75 -0.93 7.64
CA ALA A 86 -2.87 -1.83 8.39
C ALA A 86 -1.42 -1.33 8.39
N ILE A 87 -0.96 -0.84 7.24
CA ILE A 87 0.39 -0.28 7.13
C ILE A 87 0.54 0.95 8.02
N LEU A 88 -0.45 1.83 8.02
CA LEU A 88 -0.39 3.05 8.82
C LEU A 88 -0.56 2.77 10.31
N ASP A 89 -1.33 1.74 10.67
CA ASP A 89 -1.40 1.27 12.06
C ASP A 89 -0.01 0.84 12.55
N GLU A 90 0.75 0.13 11.70
CA GLU A 90 2.11 -0.25 12.04
C GLU A 90 3.01 0.97 12.19
N CYS A 91 2.84 1.97 11.34
CA CYS A 91 3.59 3.22 11.47
C CYS A 91 3.29 3.89 12.82
N GLU A 92 2.03 3.90 13.24
CA GLU A 92 1.66 4.44 14.55
C GLU A 92 2.32 3.67 15.68
N ASP A 93 2.36 2.35 15.57
CA ASP A 93 3.01 1.52 16.58
C ASP A 93 4.50 1.83 16.68
N VAL A 94 5.16 2.00 15.53
CA VAL A 94 6.57 2.38 15.50
C VAL A 94 6.79 3.71 16.22
N LEU A 95 5.93 4.69 15.95
CA LEU A 95 6.02 5.99 16.60
C LEU A 95 5.79 5.89 18.10
N HIS A 96 4.84 5.06 18.50
CA HIS A 96 4.51 4.90 19.91
C HIS A 96 5.64 4.28 20.72
N TYR A 97 6.36 3.32 20.12
CA TYR A 97 7.40 2.57 20.82
C TYR A 97 8.82 3.05 20.55
N SER A 98 8.99 4.06 19.69
CA SER A 98 10.31 4.58 19.35
C SER A 98 10.60 5.88 20.10
N ALA A 99 11.83 6.02 20.58
CA ALA A 99 12.25 7.23 21.26
C ALA A 99 12.32 8.44 20.30
N THR A 100 12.65 8.16 19.04
CA THR A 100 12.71 9.18 17.98
C THR A 100 11.99 8.68 16.75
N THR A 101 11.53 9.61 15.90
CA THR A 101 10.88 9.24 14.65
C THR A 101 11.92 8.71 13.67
N PRO A 102 11.75 7.48 13.17
CA PRO A 102 12.66 6.96 12.15
C PRO A 102 12.55 7.75 10.85
N ASP A 103 13.68 7.91 10.15
CA ASP A 103 13.69 8.55 8.84
C ASP A 103 12.93 7.75 7.78
N ASN A 104 12.75 6.46 8.03
CA ASN A 104 12.12 5.53 7.09
C ASN A 104 10.85 4.93 7.68
N LEU A 105 10.01 5.77 8.26
CA LEU A 105 8.80 5.35 8.95
C LEU A 105 7.90 4.46 8.08
N LEU A 106 7.62 4.87 6.83
CA LEU A 106 6.76 4.11 5.95
C LEU A 106 7.37 2.75 5.60
N LYS A 107 8.68 2.68 5.49
CA LYS A 107 9.38 1.42 5.25
C LYS A 107 9.03 0.38 6.33
N HIS A 108 8.99 0.81 7.58
CA HIS A 108 8.64 -0.10 8.68
C HIS A 108 7.20 -0.60 8.56
N GLY A 109 6.27 0.26 8.21
CA GLY A 109 4.88 -0.14 8.01
C GLY A 109 4.72 -1.08 6.84
N MET A 110 5.38 -0.78 5.73
CA MET A 110 5.33 -1.62 4.53
C MET A 110 5.93 -3.01 4.77
N ARG A 111 6.97 -3.08 5.58
CA ARG A 111 7.62 -4.36 5.88
C ARG A 111 6.63 -5.36 6.47
N ALA A 112 5.79 -4.92 7.38
CA ALA A 112 4.80 -5.79 7.99
C ALA A 112 3.83 -6.37 6.96
N TRP A 113 3.38 -5.52 6.03
CA TRP A 113 2.51 -5.98 4.96
C TRP A 113 3.22 -6.97 4.03
N LEU A 114 4.47 -6.67 3.67
CA LEU A 114 5.26 -7.53 2.79
C LEU A 114 5.48 -8.92 3.39
N GLU A 115 5.68 -9.00 4.69
CA GLU A 115 5.91 -10.28 5.37
C GLU A 115 4.71 -11.21 5.27
N GLY A 116 3.52 -10.68 5.02
CA GLY A 116 2.32 -11.48 4.82
C GLY A 116 2.20 -12.08 3.43
N LEU A 117 3.08 -11.71 2.50
CA LEU A 117 3.06 -12.22 1.14
C LEU A 117 3.96 -13.45 1.00
N ASP A 118 3.68 -14.26 -0.03
CA ASP A 118 4.60 -15.34 -0.36
C ASP A 118 5.91 -14.76 -0.89
N SER A 119 6.94 -15.60 -0.98
CA SER A 119 8.29 -15.14 -1.33
C SER A 119 8.37 -14.45 -2.68
N GLU A 120 7.69 -14.98 -3.68
CA GLU A 120 7.71 -14.43 -5.03
C GLU A 120 6.99 -13.08 -5.07
N SER A 121 5.80 -13.00 -4.49
CA SER A 121 5.04 -11.76 -4.43
C SER A 121 5.77 -10.71 -3.64
N ARG A 122 6.43 -11.11 -2.55
CA ARG A 122 7.22 -10.19 -1.73
C ARG A 122 8.37 -9.56 -2.53
N LEU A 123 9.09 -10.37 -3.31
CA LEU A 123 10.18 -9.84 -4.13
C LEU A 123 9.65 -8.85 -5.17
N THR A 124 8.56 -9.19 -5.83
CA THR A 124 7.96 -8.32 -6.83
C THR A 124 7.49 -7.01 -6.20
N ALA A 125 6.73 -7.12 -5.10
CA ALA A 125 6.22 -5.94 -4.40
C ALA A 125 7.36 -5.05 -3.90
N ASN A 126 8.39 -5.65 -3.32
CA ASN A 126 9.55 -4.93 -2.81
C ASN A 126 10.22 -4.12 -3.92
N ARG A 127 10.40 -4.75 -5.06
CA ARG A 127 11.02 -4.09 -6.22
C ARG A 127 10.19 -2.90 -6.72
N LEU A 128 8.87 -3.02 -6.64
CA LEU A 128 7.96 -1.97 -7.08
C LEU A 128 7.94 -0.77 -6.14
N ILE A 129 8.05 -1.00 -4.84
CA ILE A 129 7.91 0.08 -3.86
C ILE A 129 9.23 0.74 -3.44
N ASP A 130 10.36 0.02 -3.54
CA ASP A 130 11.65 0.54 -3.13
C ASP A 130 11.99 1.94 -3.66
N PRO A 131 11.76 2.22 -4.95
CA PRO A 131 12.13 3.54 -5.49
C PRO A 131 11.34 4.69 -4.87
N HIS A 132 10.22 4.39 -4.25
CA HIS A 132 9.31 5.41 -3.72
C HIS A 132 9.47 5.62 -2.22
N LEU A 133 10.23 4.77 -1.55
CA LEU A 133 10.38 4.85 -0.11
C LEU A 133 11.63 5.61 0.30
N LYS A 134 11.44 6.46 1.29
CA LYS A 134 12.55 7.16 1.92
C LYS A 134 13.34 6.16 2.75
N GLY A 135 14.65 6.22 2.67
CA GLY A 135 15.51 5.30 3.41
C GLY A 135 15.98 4.10 2.62
N GLY A 136 15.62 4.03 1.32
CA GLY A 136 16.15 3.04 0.42
C GLY A 136 15.46 1.69 0.48
N ALA A 137 16.07 0.69 -0.11
CA ALA A 137 15.49 -0.60 -0.35
C ALA A 137 15.15 -1.36 0.92
N LEU A 138 14.00 -2.02 0.90
CA LEU A 138 13.54 -2.82 2.04
C LEU A 138 14.34 -4.11 2.20
N GLY A 139 14.96 -4.57 1.13
CA GLY A 139 15.70 -5.81 1.13
C GLY A 139 17.16 -5.69 1.51
N ASP A 140 17.64 -4.50 1.83
CA ASP A 140 19.05 -4.24 2.08
C ASP A 140 19.45 -4.26 3.55
N ASP A 141 18.72 -4.93 4.35
CA ASP A 141 19.02 -5.01 5.79
C ASP A 141 19.97 -6.12 6.14
#